data_3b009feb26895f621fea278918d0f218
#
_entry.id   3b009feb26895f621fea278918d0f218
#
_cell.length_a   1.000
_cell.length_b   1.000
_cell.length_c   1.000
_cell.angle_alpha   90.00
_cell.angle_beta   90.00
_cell.angle_gamma   90.00
#
_symmetry.space_group_name_H-M   'P 1'
#
loop_
_entity.id
_entity.type
_entity.pdbx_description
1 polymer ?
#
loop_
_entity_poly.entity_id
_entity_poly.type
_entity_poly.pdbx_seq_one_letter_code
_entity_poly.pdbx_strand_id
1 'polypeptide(L)'
;MRKIIIGDIHGCDRELRALLEKVRPGEEDRLILLGDLFDRGPDSWEVFQTVRGLAEQFGERFTLLRGNHEDYLLQEKMSWLQQRVWKRVGKGSTESSFAFHGERMEDAAPWLREHCRLFYRDEEIQCVHAGLMVTPIEVNDTNTLVHDHGITLRNIYRERLTVVGHIALKAPVYFAGDKETTLELPYGEWQTLPDRGVICIDTGCGKGGFLTAMILEDGRYSLVSQGVSSRDSQ
;
A
#
# COMPACT_ATOMS: atom_id res chain seq x y z
N MET A 1 -9.20 -16.54 10.34
CA MET A 1 -9.55 -15.09 10.16
C MET A 1 -8.98 -14.65 8.83
N ARG A 2 -9.82 -14.16 7.94
CA ARG A 2 -9.42 -13.70 6.62
C ARG A 2 -8.69 -12.36 6.74
N LYS A 3 -7.62 -12.18 5.98
CA LYS A 3 -6.86 -10.92 5.87
C LYS A 3 -6.97 -10.40 4.45
N ILE A 4 -7.20 -9.11 4.30
CA ILE A 4 -7.25 -8.42 3.02
C ILE A 4 -6.18 -7.33 3.04
N ILE A 5 -5.21 -7.44 2.13
CA ILE A 5 -4.09 -6.51 2.01
C ILE A 5 -4.26 -5.76 0.69
N ILE A 6 -4.29 -4.43 0.74
CA ILE A 6 -4.47 -3.57 -0.44
C ILE A 6 -3.18 -2.80 -0.70
N GLY A 7 -2.72 -2.80 -1.95
CA GLY A 7 -1.54 -2.08 -2.42
C GLY A 7 -1.75 -0.57 -2.51
N ASP A 8 -0.80 0.12 -3.17
CA ASP A 8 -0.73 1.57 -3.29
C ASP A 8 -1.93 2.15 -4.04
N ILE A 9 -2.62 3.11 -3.43
CA ILE A 9 -3.90 3.65 -3.92
C ILE A 9 -3.71 4.91 -4.76
N HIS A 10 -2.85 5.82 -4.31
CA HIS A 10 -2.47 7.02 -5.05
C HIS A 10 -3.64 7.83 -5.61
N GLY A 11 -4.56 8.29 -4.74
CA GLY A 11 -5.65 9.16 -5.13
C GLY A 11 -6.66 8.55 -6.10
N CYS A 12 -6.78 7.21 -6.13
CA CYS A 12 -7.69 6.47 -7.00
C CYS A 12 -8.88 5.92 -6.19
N ASP A 13 -9.77 6.80 -5.70
CA ASP A 13 -10.90 6.42 -4.84
C ASP A 13 -11.92 5.52 -5.56
N ARG A 14 -12.18 5.76 -6.85
CA ARG A 14 -13.11 4.94 -7.63
C ARG A 14 -12.64 3.50 -7.71
N GLU A 15 -11.35 3.30 -7.93
CA GLU A 15 -10.71 1.99 -7.99
C GLU A 15 -10.71 1.33 -6.62
N LEU A 16 -10.48 2.08 -5.54
CA LEU A 16 -10.56 1.59 -4.17
C LEU A 16 -11.97 1.09 -3.84
N ARG A 17 -12.99 1.88 -4.09
CA ARG A 17 -14.39 1.48 -3.86
C ARG A 17 -14.78 0.27 -4.69
N ALA A 18 -14.46 0.25 -5.98
CA ALA A 18 -14.75 -0.89 -6.85
C ALA A 18 -13.99 -2.16 -6.43
N LEU A 19 -12.75 -2.03 -5.93
CA LEU A 19 -12.01 -3.16 -5.37
C LEU A 19 -12.66 -3.67 -4.08
N LEU A 20 -13.09 -2.77 -3.17
CA LEU A 20 -13.79 -3.13 -1.94
C LEU A 20 -15.12 -3.86 -2.24
N GLU A 21 -15.86 -3.45 -3.26
CA GLU A 21 -17.07 -4.16 -3.72
C GLU A 21 -16.76 -5.58 -4.21
N LYS A 22 -15.59 -5.81 -4.83
CA LYS A 22 -15.17 -7.15 -5.30
C LYS A 22 -14.74 -8.05 -4.13
N VAL A 23 -13.91 -7.53 -3.23
CA VAL A 23 -13.34 -8.32 -2.12
C VAL A 23 -14.31 -8.47 -0.95
N ARG A 24 -15.28 -7.57 -0.81
CA ARG A 24 -16.35 -7.57 0.21
C ARG A 24 -15.80 -7.87 1.60
N PRO A 25 -15.06 -6.94 2.20
CA PRO A 25 -14.53 -7.13 3.54
C PRO A 25 -15.69 -7.29 4.54
N GLY A 26 -15.69 -8.39 5.31
CA GLY A 26 -16.65 -8.65 6.38
C GLY A 26 -16.18 -8.11 7.73
N GLU A 27 -17.09 -8.07 8.71
CA GLU A 27 -16.81 -7.52 10.05
C GLU A 27 -15.67 -8.24 10.77
N GLU A 28 -15.47 -9.55 10.51
CA GLU A 28 -14.41 -10.35 11.14
C GLU A 28 -13.07 -10.32 10.39
N ASP A 29 -13.03 -9.67 9.25
CA ASP A 29 -11.80 -9.59 8.44
C ASP A 29 -10.81 -8.59 9.04
N ARG A 30 -9.53 -8.82 8.79
CA ARG A 30 -8.47 -7.83 8.99
C ARG A 30 -8.16 -7.12 7.68
N LEU A 31 -8.24 -5.80 7.69
CA LEU A 31 -7.95 -4.96 6.54
C LEU A 31 -6.61 -4.24 6.74
N ILE A 32 -5.68 -4.44 5.80
CA ILE A 32 -4.34 -3.85 5.82
C ILE A 32 -4.13 -3.05 4.53
N LEU A 33 -3.87 -1.76 4.65
CA LEU A 33 -3.48 -0.91 3.53
C LEU A 33 -1.97 -0.70 3.58
N LEU A 34 -1.27 -0.92 2.46
CA LEU A 34 0.20 -0.84 2.40
C LEU A 34 0.73 0.60 2.37
N GLY A 35 -0.14 1.61 2.37
CA GLY A 35 0.22 3.02 2.32
C GLY A 35 0.08 3.62 0.93
N ASP A 36 0.71 4.79 0.73
CA ASP A 36 0.63 5.57 -0.49
C ASP A 36 -0.82 5.85 -0.93
N LEU A 37 -1.57 6.49 -0.01
CA LEU A 37 -2.95 6.90 -0.25
C LEU A 37 -3.03 8.05 -1.26
N PHE A 38 -2.05 8.96 -1.21
CA PHE A 38 -2.04 10.27 -1.85
C PHE A 38 -1.18 10.32 -3.10
N ASP A 39 -1.29 11.46 -3.78
CA ASP A 39 -0.52 11.86 -4.96
C ASP A 39 -0.86 11.06 -6.22
N ARG A 40 -0.46 11.57 -7.37
CA ARG A 40 -0.67 11.02 -8.71
C ARG A 40 -2.13 11.08 -9.19
N GLY A 41 -3.00 10.29 -8.60
CA GLY A 41 -4.45 10.31 -8.91
C GLY A 41 -5.12 11.57 -8.37
N PRO A 42 -6.32 11.88 -8.85
CA PRO A 42 -6.97 13.16 -8.57
C PRO A 42 -7.86 13.17 -7.33
N ASP A 43 -8.21 12.00 -6.77
CA ASP A 43 -9.26 11.87 -5.76
C ASP A 43 -8.65 11.61 -4.36
N SER A 44 -7.50 12.29 -4.03
CA SER A 44 -6.78 12.05 -2.76
C SER A 44 -7.60 12.38 -1.52
N TRP A 45 -8.47 13.40 -1.57
CA TRP A 45 -9.36 13.72 -0.47
C TRP A 45 -10.42 12.64 -0.27
N GLU A 46 -11.02 12.15 -1.35
CA GLU A 46 -12.01 11.06 -1.33
C GLU A 46 -11.39 9.77 -0.80
N VAL A 47 -10.17 9.42 -1.23
CA VAL A 47 -9.41 8.29 -0.66
C VAL A 47 -9.24 8.46 0.84
N PHE A 48 -8.87 9.66 1.29
CA PHE A 48 -8.71 9.93 2.72
C PHE A 48 -10.01 9.73 3.49
N GLN A 49 -11.15 10.21 2.98
CA GLN A 49 -12.45 10.01 3.62
C GLN A 49 -12.87 8.52 3.62
N THR A 50 -12.66 7.80 2.51
CA THR A 50 -12.94 6.37 2.43
C THR A 50 -12.11 5.60 3.45
N VAL A 51 -10.81 5.88 3.56
CA VAL A 51 -9.89 5.21 4.49
C VAL A 51 -10.24 5.50 5.95
N ARG A 52 -10.66 6.72 6.27
CA ARG A 52 -11.17 7.07 7.61
C ARG A 52 -12.40 6.25 7.97
N GLY A 53 -13.36 6.16 7.06
CA GLY A 53 -14.55 5.32 7.27
C GLY A 53 -14.21 3.84 7.48
N LEU A 54 -13.23 3.31 6.75
CA LEU A 54 -12.73 1.95 6.97
C LEU A 54 -12.08 1.79 8.34
N ALA A 55 -11.28 2.77 8.78
CA ALA A 55 -10.66 2.74 10.11
C ALA A 55 -11.73 2.72 11.23
N GLU A 56 -12.78 3.50 11.10
CA GLU A 56 -13.91 3.51 12.05
C GLU A 56 -14.67 2.17 12.03
N GLN A 57 -14.93 1.61 10.84
CA GLN A 57 -15.67 0.36 10.66
C GLN A 57 -14.93 -0.85 11.23
N PHE A 58 -13.61 -0.95 10.96
CA PHE A 58 -12.81 -2.14 11.31
C PHE A 58 -12.10 -2.01 12.67
N GLY A 59 -11.97 -0.80 13.23
CA GLY A 59 -11.33 -0.57 14.53
C GLY A 59 -9.94 -1.21 14.63
N GLU A 60 -9.72 -2.06 15.62
CA GLU A 60 -8.43 -2.75 15.84
C GLU A 60 -8.05 -3.76 14.72
N ARG A 61 -8.99 -4.11 13.86
CA ARG A 61 -8.74 -4.96 12.70
C ARG A 61 -8.32 -4.17 11.45
N PHE A 62 -8.28 -2.84 11.55
CA PHE A 62 -7.73 -1.97 10.51
C PHE A 62 -6.25 -1.70 10.76
N THR A 63 -5.45 -1.71 9.71
CA THR A 63 -4.04 -1.29 9.75
C THR A 63 -3.73 -0.47 8.50
N LEU A 64 -3.28 0.77 8.69
CA LEU A 64 -2.73 1.60 7.63
C LEU A 64 -1.21 1.66 7.81
N LEU A 65 -0.45 1.23 6.83
CA LEU A 65 0.98 1.42 6.82
C LEU A 65 1.33 2.82 6.29
N ARG A 66 2.42 3.39 6.81
CA ARG A 66 2.97 4.63 6.30
C ARG A 66 3.70 4.34 5.00
N GLY A 67 3.21 4.89 3.88
CA GLY A 67 3.95 4.97 2.64
C GLY A 67 4.87 6.19 2.59
N ASN A 68 5.72 6.28 1.56
CA ASN A 68 6.63 7.41 1.40
C ASN A 68 5.88 8.71 1.04
N HIS A 69 4.68 8.62 0.50
CA HIS A 69 3.84 9.77 0.21
C HIS A 69 3.19 10.34 1.49
N GLU A 70 2.75 9.50 2.42
CA GLU A 70 2.37 9.96 3.76
C GLU A 70 3.59 10.48 4.52
N ASP A 71 4.75 9.84 4.39
CA ASP A 71 5.96 10.29 5.08
C ASP A 71 6.37 11.71 4.65
N TYR A 72 6.26 12.06 3.37
CA TYR A 72 6.47 13.45 2.92
C TYR A 72 5.55 14.44 3.64
N LEU A 73 4.27 14.11 3.78
CA LEU A 73 3.31 14.99 4.47
C LEU A 73 3.58 15.07 5.99
N LEU A 74 4.11 14.02 6.59
CA LEU A 74 4.35 13.93 8.03
C LEU A 74 5.68 14.51 8.49
N GLN A 75 6.62 14.79 7.58
CA GLN A 75 7.91 15.40 7.91
C GLN A 75 7.73 16.86 8.33
N GLU A 76 8.23 17.23 9.52
CA GLU A 76 8.20 18.61 10.01
C GLU A 76 9.11 19.55 9.20
N LYS A 77 10.21 19.01 8.71
CA LYS A 77 11.20 19.74 7.90
C LYS A 77 11.65 18.90 6.74
N MET A 78 11.33 19.33 5.55
CA MET A 78 11.82 18.76 4.31
C MET A 78 12.96 19.60 3.74
N SER A 79 14.01 18.94 3.28
CA SER A 79 15.04 19.57 2.47
C SER A 79 14.43 20.08 1.15
N TRP A 80 15.06 21.06 0.52
CA TRP A 80 14.67 21.55 -0.81
C TRP A 80 14.58 20.40 -1.84
N LEU A 81 15.51 19.45 -1.78
CA LEU A 81 15.53 18.31 -2.70
C LEU A 81 14.30 17.40 -2.49
N GLN A 82 13.96 17.08 -1.27
CA GLN A 82 12.77 16.28 -0.93
C GLN A 82 11.47 16.96 -1.40
N GLN A 83 11.34 18.27 -1.18
CA GLN A 83 10.20 19.04 -1.67
C GLN A 83 10.09 19.00 -3.20
N ARG A 84 11.22 19.10 -3.91
CA ARG A 84 11.25 19.01 -5.38
C ARG A 84 10.88 17.62 -5.87
N VAL A 85 11.36 16.56 -5.21
CA VAL A 85 10.99 15.19 -5.51
C VAL A 85 9.48 15.01 -5.31
N TRP A 86 8.94 15.41 -4.15
CA TRP A 86 7.51 15.28 -3.87
C TRP A 86 6.63 16.00 -4.88
N LYS A 87 6.98 17.23 -5.26
CA LYS A 87 6.28 17.94 -6.35
C LYS A 87 6.27 17.15 -7.66
N ARG A 88 7.37 16.50 -7.99
CA ARG A 88 7.49 15.72 -9.23
C ARG A 88 6.68 14.42 -9.22
N VAL A 89 6.48 13.83 -8.06
CA VAL A 89 5.78 12.54 -7.91
C VAL A 89 4.29 12.68 -7.61
N GLY A 90 3.75 13.90 -7.62
CA GLY A 90 2.30 14.08 -7.64
C GLY A 90 1.69 14.95 -6.55
N LYS A 91 2.47 15.63 -5.68
CA LYS A 91 1.95 16.51 -4.62
C LYS A 91 0.81 17.43 -5.07
N GLY A 92 0.95 18.02 -6.27
CA GLY A 92 -0.03 18.98 -6.79
C GLY A 92 -1.43 18.39 -7.00
N SER A 93 -1.57 17.09 -7.31
CA SER A 93 -2.88 16.45 -7.41
C SER A 93 -3.56 16.38 -6.06
N THR A 94 -2.81 16.04 -5.00
CA THR A 94 -3.33 16.02 -3.62
C THR A 94 -3.75 17.42 -3.16
N GLU A 95 -2.88 18.45 -3.35
CA GLU A 95 -3.21 19.84 -3.02
C GLU A 95 -4.51 20.27 -3.72
N SER A 96 -4.67 19.96 -5.01
CA SER A 96 -5.86 20.30 -5.79
C SER A 96 -7.10 19.56 -5.32
N SER A 97 -7.00 18.26 -5.01
CA SER A 97 -8.11 17.45 -4.49
C SER A 97 -8.65 18.01 -3.17
N PHE A 98 -7.77 18.27 -2.20
CA PHE A 98 -8.18 18.87 -0.92
C PHE A 98 -8.75 20.28 -1.07
N ALA A 99 -8.11 21.13 -1.88
CA ALA A 99 -8.57 22.48 -2.13
C ALA A 99 -9.96 22.53 -2.80
N PHE A 100 -10.29 21.57 -3.66
CA PHE A 100 -11.63 21.45 -4.26
C PHE A 100 -12.74 21.27 -3.20
N HIS A 101 -12.42 20.63 -2.08
CA HIS A 101 -13.32 20.43 -0.93
C HIS A 101 -13.18 21.52 0.14
N GLY A 102 -12.41 22.60 -0.13
CA GLY A 102 -12.20 23.71 0.81
C GLY A 102 -11.28 23.36 1.99
N GLU A 103 -10.54 22.28 1.90
CA GLU A 103 -9.60 21.77 2.91
C GLU A 103 -8.15 21.86 2.43
N ARG A 104 -7.22 21.71 3.35
CA ARG A 104 -5.79 21.63 3.05
C ARG A 104 -5.30 20.21 3.27
N MET A 105 -4.40 19.73 2.43
CA MET A 105 -3.85 18.37 2.61
C MET A 105 -3.13 18.20 3.95
N GLU A 106 -2.56 19.29 4.52
CA GLU A 106 -1.91 19.26 5.82
C GLU A 106 -2.89 18.94 6.97
N ASP A 107 -4.18 19.16 6.78
CA ASP A 107 -5.22 18.86 7.77
C ASP A 107 -5.40 17.34 7.98
N ALA A 108 -4.91 16.51 7.03
CA ALA A 108 -4.85 15.06 7.20
C ALA A 108 -3.72 14.60 8.14
N ALA A 109 -2.68 15.40 8.34
CA ALA A 109 -1.47 14.98 9.05
C ALA A 109 -1.69 14.55 10.51
N PRO A 110 -2.55 15.18 11.34
CA PRO A 110 -2.82 14.71 12.70
C PRO A 110 -3.38 13.28 12.71
N TRP A 111 -4.38 13.01 11.86
CA TRP A 111 -5.01 11.69 11.76
C TRP A 111 -4.01 10.63 11.28
N LEU A 112 -3.19 10.94 10.27
CA LEU A 112 -2.16 10.02 9.77
C LEU A 112 -1.11 9.69 10.83
N ARG A 113 -0.67 10.67 11.65
CA ARG A 113 0.27 10.43 12.76
C ARG A 113 -0.29 9.43 13.78
N GLU A 114 -1.58 9.49 14.04
CA GLU A 114 -2.26 8.60 14.98
C GLU A 114 -2.45 7.19 14.40
N HIS A 115 -2.82 7.08 13.12
CA HIS A 115 -3.30 5.84 12.52
C HIS A 115 -2.25 5.07 11.73
N CYS A 116 -1.24 5.75 11.15
CA CYS A 116 -0.18 5.06 10.40
C CYS A 116 0.72 4.22 11.31
N ARG A 117 1.05 3.04 10.82
CA ARG A 117 2.04 2.13 11.41
C ARG A 117 3.19 1.93 10.41
N LEU A 118 4.37 1.59 10.89
CA LEU A 118 5.53 1.35 10.02
C LEU A 118 5.49 -0.05 9.40
N PHE A 119 4.90 -1.00 10.08
CA PHE A 119 4.72 -2.38 9.61
C PHE A 119 3.53 -3.04 10.29
N TYR A 120 3.09 -4.15 9.73
CA TYR A 120 2.21 -5.13 10.34
C TYR A 120 2.96 -6.47 10.44
N ARG A 121 2.69 -7.26 11.49
CA ARG A 121 3.27 -8.59 11.66
C ARG A 121 2.35 -9.47 12.49
N ASP A 122 2.16 -10.71 12.03
CA ASP A 122 1.55 -11.78 12.80
C ASP A 122 2.31 -13.11 12.61
N GLU A 123 1.70 -14.25 12.90
CA GLU A 123 2.35 -15.55 12.80
C GLU A 123 2.56 -16.02 11.36
N GLU A 124 1.73 -15.58 10.40
CA GLU A 124 1.78 -16.04 9.00
C GLU A 124 2.60 -15.10 8.11
N ILE A 125 2.42 -13.78 8.25
CA ILE A 125 2.99 -12.78 7.36
C ILE A 125 3.55 -11.57 8.11
N GLN A 126 4.30 -10.79 7.39
CA GLN A 126 4.58 -9.39 7.73
C GLN A 126 4.33 -8.50 6.52
N CYS A 127 3.87 -7.27 6.76
CA CYS A 127 3.66 -6.26 5.73
C CYS A 127 4.48 -5.02 6.06
N VAL A 128 5.09 -4.45 5.04
CA VAL A 128 5.80 -3.17 5.11
C VAL A 128 5.58 -2.44 3.80
N HIS A 129 5.58 -1.10 3.84
CA HIS A 129 5.35 -0.36 2.59
C HIS A 129 6.43 -0.64 1.56
N ALA A 130 7.70 -0.37 1.88
CA ALA A 130 8.80 -0.43 0.92
C ALA A 130 9.75 -1.61 1.13
N GLY A 131 10.41 -1.74 2.25
CA GLY A 131 11.40 -2.79 2.37
C GLY A 131 11.96 -3.09 3.74
N LEU A 132 12.86 -4.06 3.75
CA LEU A 132 13.62 -4.53 4.91
C LEU A 132 15.09 -4.65 4.55
N MET A 133 15.98 -4.32 5.49
CA MET A 133 17.42 -4.58 5.39
C MET A 133 17.84 -5.80 6.21
N VAL A 134 17.24 -5.94 7.37
CA VAL A 134 17.58 -6.96 8.37
C VAL A 134 16.32 -7.55 9.01
N THR A 135 16.47 -8.69 9.69
CA THR A 135 15.44 -9.31 10.51
C THR A 135 15.83 -9.28 11.97
N PRO A 136 14.90 -9.16 12.92
CA PRO A 136 13.46 -9.00 12.70
C PRO A 136 13.06 -7.61 12.19
N ILE A 137 11.82 -7.45 11.71
CA ILE A 137 11.32 -6.22 11.06
C ILE A 137 11.48 -4.98 11.95
N GLU A 138 11.34 -5.13 13.26
CA GLU A 138 11.33 -4.08 14.28
C GLU A 138 12.67 -3.33 14.41
N VAL A 139 13.78 -3.90 13.94
CA VAL A 139 15.10 -3.27 14.03
C VAL A 139 15.46 -2.40 12.84
N ASN A 140 14.57 -2.34 11.82
CA ASN A 140 14.77 -1.47 10.67
C ASN A 140 14.34 -0.04 10.99
N ASP A 141 15.08 0.93 10.46
CA ASP A 141 14.70 2.34 10.59
C ASP A 141 13.52 2.72 9.68
N THR A 142 12.88 3.84 9.99
CA THR A 142 11.73 4.35 9.23
C THR A 142 12.07 4.54 7.76
N ASN A 143 13.26 5.06 7.43
CA ASN A 143 13.64 5.29 6.05
C ASN A 143 13.70 3.99 5.25
N THR A 144 14.25 2.93 5.83
CA THR A 144 14.25 1.59 5.22
C THR A 144 12.84 1.07 4.99
N LEU A 145 11.98 1.13 6.01
CA LEU A 145 10.63 0.57 5.95
C LEU A 145 9.74 1.30 4.93
N VAL A 146 10.01 2.60 4.68
CA VAL A 146 9.12 3.49 3.94
C VAL A 146 9.66 3.90 2.57
N HIS A 147 10.99 3.92 2.36
CA HIS A 147 11.62 4.45 1.14
C HIS A 147 12.54 3.48 0.40
N ASP A 148 12.76 2.28 0.90
CA ASP A 148 13.72 1.35 0.29
C ASP A 148 13.21 0.78 -1.05
N HIS A 149 14.02 0.91 -2.11
CA HIS A 149 13.74 0.35 -3.43
C HIS A 149 14.40 -1.00 -3.69
N GLY A 150 15.12 -1.53 -2.73
CA GLY A 150 15.99 -2.69 -2.95
C GLY A 150 15.44 -4.03 -2.49
N ILE A 151 14.24 -4.09 -1.92
CA ILE A 151 13.73 -5.34 -1.32
C ILE A 151 13.58 -6.48 -2.32
N THR A 152 13.18 -6.17 -3.55
CA THR A 152 12.98 -7.14 -4.64
C THR A 152 14.30 -7.60 -5.26
N LEU A 153 15.38 -6.83 -5.07
CA LEU A 153 16.72 -7.10 -5.62
C LEU A 153 17.63 -7.80 -4.62
N ARG A 154 17.29 -7.77 -3.34
CA ARG A 154 18.10 -8.34 -2.28
C ARG A 154 17.73 -9.79 -2.01
N ASN A 155 18.73 -10.64 -2.08
CA ASN A 155 18.62 -12.01 -1.60
C ASN A 155 18.75 -12.04 -0.07
N ILE A 156 17.84 -11.34 0.63
CA ILE A 156 17.81 -11.34 2.08
C ILE A 156 16.81 -12.41 2.53
N TYR A 157 17.31 -13.35 3.33
CA TYR A 157 16.45 -14.32 4.00
C TYR A 157 15.45 -13.57 4.89
N ARG A 158 14.19 -13.96 4.83
CA ARG A 158 13.10 -13.42 5.65
C ARG A 158 12.59 -14.51 6.58
N GLU A 159 12.29 -14.14 7.79
CA GLU A 159 11.74 -15.10 8.78
C GLU A 159 10.39 -15.63 8.34
N ARG A 160 9.64 -14.81 7.59
CA ARG A 160 8.31 -15.12 7.05
C ARG A 160 8.05 -14.37 5.76
N LEU A 161 6.94 -14.71 5.11
CA LEU A 161 6.50 -13.99 3.92
C LEU A 161 6.32 -12.50 4.22
N THR A 162 6.90 -11.66 3.37
CA THR A 162 6.76 -10.20 3.43
C THR A 162 5.91 -9.71 2.27
N VAL A 163 4.85 -8.98 2.54
CA VAL A 163 4.02 -8.33 1.50
C VAL A 163 4.37 -6.84 1.45
N VAL A 164 4.63 -6.33 0.24
CA VAL A 164 5.07 -4.94 0.02
C VAL A 164 4.30 -4.25 -1.10
N GLY A 165 4.32 -2.89 -1.05
CA GLY A 165 3.90 -1.98 -2.10
C GLY A 165 5.08 -1.29 -2.78
N HIS A 166 5.00 0.05 -2.95
CA HIS A 166 6.05 1.01 -3.29
C HIS A 166 6.68 0.85 -4.70
N ILE A 167 6.97 -0.36 -5.12
CA ILE A 167 7.63 -0.64 -6.41
C ILE A 167 6.56 -1.04 -7.41
N ALA A 168 6.10 -0.07 -8.22
CA ALA A 168 5.07 -0.29 -9.21
C ALA A 168 5.53 -1.28 -10.29
N LEU A 169 4.90 -2.44 -10.33
CA LEU A 169 5.10 -3.50 -11.30
C LEU A 169 3.89 -3.60 -12.26
N LYS A 170 4.02 -4.35 -13.35
CA LYS A 170 2.89 -4.57 -14.28
C LYS A 170 1.88 -5.59 -13.77
N ALA A 171 2.34 -6.51 -12.93
CA ALA A 171 1.56 -7.55 -12.28
C ALA A 171 2.12 -7.82 -10.89
N PRO A 172 1.37 -8.47 -9.98
CA PRO A 172 1.91 -8.90 -8.71
C PRO A 172 3.02 -9.94 -8.90
N VAL A 173 4.09 -9.85 -8.12
CA VAL A 173 5.27 -10.69 -8.29
C VAL A 173 5.71 -11.27 -6.95
N TYR A 174 6.01 -12.56 -6.95
CA TYR A 174 6.67 -13.25 -5.86
C TYR A 174 8.18 -13.39 -6.14
N PHE A 175 8.99 -13.00 -5.17
CA PHE A 175 10.44 -13.13 -5.14
C PHE A 175 10.82 -14.12 -4.03
N ALA A 176 11.32 -15.29 -4.39
CA ALA A 176 11.61 -16.35 -3.42
C ALA A 176 12.80 -16.06 -2.49
N GLY A 177 13.64 -15.09 -2.86
CA GLY A 177 14.83 -14.72 -2.09
C GLY A 177 16.09 -15.52 -2.44
N ASP A 178 16.03 -16.34 -3.47
CA ASP A 178 17.18 -17.09 -4.04
C ASP A 178 17.84 -16.39 -5.24
N LYS A 179 17.42 -15.18 -5.57
CA LYS A 179 17.81 -14.36 -6.73
C LYS A 179 17.38 -14.89 -8.11
N GLU A 180 16.94 -16.11 -8.18
CA GLU A 180 16.64 -16.78 -9.45
C GLU A 180 15.14 -16.94 -9.65
N THR A 181 14.41 -17.21 -8.57
CA THR A 181 12.97 -17.47 -8.63
C THR A 181 12.19 -16.17 -8.48
N THR A 182 11.67 -15.69 -9.61
CA THR A 182 10.75 -14.57 -9.70
C THR A 182 9.53 -15.03 -10.47
N LEU A 183 8.35 -15.00 -9.84
CA LEU A 183 7.11 -15.51 -10.41
C LEU A 183 6.06 -14.42 -10.48
N GLU A 184 5.54 -14.14 -11.67
CA GLU A 184 4.32 -13.36 -11.83
C GLU A 184 3.14 -14.17 -11.30
N LEU A 185 2.30 -13.53 -10.48
CA LEU A 185 1.21 -14.20 -9.79
C LEU A 185 -0.12 -13.98 -10.52
N PRO A 186 -0.90 -15.04 -10.75
CA PRO A 186 -2.19 -14.93 -11.40
C PRO A 186 -3.24 -14.31 -10.50
N TYR A 187 -4.23 -13.66 -11.10
CA TYR A 187 -5.43 -13.18 -10.42
C TYR A 187 -6.53 -14.24 -10.39
N GLY A 188 -7.34 -14.23 -9.34
CA GLY A 188 -8.55 -15.05 -9.22
C GLY A 188 -8.31 -16.51 -8.83
N GLU A 189 -7.07 -16.93 -8.68
CA GLU A 189 -6.71 -18.31 -8.30
C GLU A 189 -6.25 -18.38 -6.85
N TRP A 190 -6.67 -19.42 -6.13
CA TRP A 190 -6.20 -19.72 -4.79
C TRP A 190 -4.92 -20.55 -4.83
N GLN A 191 -3.88 -20.01 -4.23
CA GLN A 191 -2.56 -20.63 -4.14
C GLN A 191 -2.17 -20.87 -2.68
N THR A 192 -1.26 -21.80 -2.44
CA THR A 192 -0.65 -22.01 -1.11
C THR A 192 0.22 -20.82 -0.75
N LEU A 193 0.08 -20.31 0.47
CA LEU A 193 0.88 -19.21 0.97
C LEU A 193 2.34 -19.66 1.12
N PRO A 194 3.32 -18.94 0.52
CA PRO A 194 4.73 -19.25 0.74
C PRO A 194 5.14 -18.95 2.19
N ASP A 195 5.99 -19.78 2.78
CA ASP A 195 6.48 -19.57 4.13
C ASP A 195 7.37 -18.32 4.27
N ARG A 196 8.01 -17.90 3.18
CA ARG A 196 9.00 -16.81 3.14
C ARG A 196 9.08 -16.16 1.76
N GLY A 197 9.95 -15.17 1.61
CA GLY A 197 10.10 -14.41 0.37
C GLY A 197 9.34 -13.09 0.42
N VAL A 198 9.17 -12.47 -0.74
CA VAL A 198 8.49 -11.18 -0.87
C VAL A 198 7.41 -11.30 -1.93
N ILE A 199 6.20 -10.85 -1.63
CA ILE A 199 5.15 -10.58 -2.61
C ILE A 199 4.98 -9.08 -2.74
N CYS A 200 5.22 -8.53 -3.94
CA CYS A 200 4.94 -7.15 -4.28
C CYS A 200 3.58 -7.06 -4.97
N ILE A 201 2.66 -6.25 -4.43
CA ILE A 201 1.31 -6.05 -4.95
C ILE A 201 1.01 -4.62 -5.41
N ASP A 202 2.00 -3.70 -5.41
CA ASP A 202 1.84 -2.43 -6.12
C ASP A 202 1.86 -2.69 -7.63
N THR A 203 0.72 -2.51 -8.27
CA THR A 203 0.54 -2.71 -9.71
C THR A 203 0.25 -1.42 -10.46
N GLY A 204 0.68 -0.30 -9.87
CA GLY A 204 0.75 1.00 -10.52
C GLY A 204 -0.58 1.71 -10.68
N CYS A 205 -1.50 1.60 -9.72
CA CYS A 205 -2.82 2.26 -9.77
C CYS A 205 -2.70 3.75 -10.15
N GLY A 206 -1.91 4.53 -9.41
CA GLY A 206 -1.68 5.95 -9.70
C GLY A 206 -0.94 6.27 -11.01
N LYS A 207 -0.59 5.25 -11.80
CA LYS A 207 0.08 5.38 -13.11
C LYS A 207 -0.76 4.77 -14.26
N GLY A 208 -2.05 4.54 -14.02
CA GLY A 208 -2.96 3.94 -15.00
C GLY A 208 -2.92 2.41 -15.08
N GLY A 209 -2.30 1.75 -14.10
CA GLY A 209 -2.29 0.30 -13.95
C GLY A 209 -3.49 -0.23 -13.17
N PHE A 210 -3.23 -1.07 -12.17
CA PHE A 210 -4.28 -1.71 -11.36
C PHE A 210 -4.10 -1.39 -9.89
N LEU A 211 -5.20 -1.36 -9.15
CA LEU A 211 -5.20 -1.50 -7.70
C LEU A 211 -5.38 -2.98 -7.36
N THR A 212 -4.44 -3.55 -6.62
CA THR A 212 -4.44 -4.99 -6.29
C THR A 212 -4.69 -5.20 -4.81
N ALA A 213 -5.54 -6.18 -4.51
CA ALA A 213 -5.73 -6.74 -3.18
C ALA A 213 -5.24 -8.19 -3.14
N MET A 214 -4.58 -8.56 -2.04
CA MET A 214 -4.25 -9.94 -1.68
C MET A 214 -5.17 -10.39 -0.55
N ILE A 215 -5.89 -11.47 -0.75
CA ILE A 215 -6.79 -12.09 0.22
C ILE A 215 -6.09 -13.34 0.77
N LEU A 216 -5.93 -13.42 2.09
CA LEU A 216 -5.37 -14.58 2.78
C LEU A 216 -6.44 -15.26 3.61
N GLU A 217 -6.54 -16.58 3.48
CA GLU A 217 -7.45 -17.41 4.25
C GLU A 217 -6.92 -18.85 4.34
N ASP A 218 -6.87 -19.41 5.52
CA ASP A 218 -6.52 -20.81 5.80
C ASP A 218 -5.19 -21.28 5.13
N GLY A 219 -4.13 -20.46 5.26
CA GLY A 219 -2.81 -20.77 4.68
C GLY A 219 -2.75 -20.69 3.15
N ARG A 220 -3.75 -20.08 2.53
CA ARG A 220 -3.83 -19.84 1.08
C ARG A 220 -4.03 -18.37 0.80
N TYR A 221 -3.72 -17.95 -0.41
CA TYR A 221 -4.01 -16.59 -0.87
C TYR A 221 -4.59 -16.56 -2.27
N SER A 222 -5.30 -15.48 -2.58
CA SER A 222 -5.75 -15.13 -3.92
C SER A 222 -5.58 -13.63 -4.15
N LEU A 223 -5.38 -13.24 -5.41
CA LEU A 223 -5.21 -11.86 -5.82
C LEU A 223 -6.43 -11.38 -6.60
N VAL A 224 -6.87 -10.17 -6.30
CA VAL A 224 -7.99 -9.50 -6.98
C VAL A 224 -7.50 -8.13 -7.42
N SER A 225 -7.87 -7.71 -8.62
CA SER A 225 -7.49 -6.39 -9.13
C SER A 225 -8.66 -5.56 -9.63
N GLN A 226 -8.46 -4.24 -9.60
CA GLN A 226 -9.31 -3.25 -10.25
C GLN A 226 -8.44 -2.38 -11.14
N GLY A 227 -8.71 -2.42 -12.44
CA GLY A 227 -8.05 -1.54 -13.42
C GLY A 227 -8.52 -0.11 -13.30
N VAL A 228 -7.62 0.83 -13.58
CA VAL A 228 -7.97 2.24 -13.66
C VAL A 228 -8.87 2.46 -14.86
N SER A 229 -10.08 2.95 -14.60
CA SER A 229 -11.06 3.27 -15.63
C SER A 229 -10.54 4.44 -16.47
N SER A 230 -10.63 4.34 -17.82
CA SER A 230 -10.42 5.50 -18.68
C SER A 230 -11.40 6.59 -18.23
N ARG A 231 -10.87 7.73 -17.82
CA ARG A 231 -11.71 8.89 -17.55
C ARG A 231 -12.16 9.42 -18.90
N ASP A 232 -13.42 9.26 -19.20
CA ASP A 232 -14.02 9.98 -20.30
C ASP A 232 -13.78 11.46 -20.04
N SER A 233 -13.07 12.10 -20.98
CA SER A 233 -12.84 13.54 -21.01
C SER A 233 -14.20 14.22 -21.12
N GLN A 234 -14.78 14.67 -20.00
CA GLN A 234 -15.91 15.59 -19.97
C GLN A 234 -15.42 17.02 -19.86
#